data_b166efea95ea9f655add2c3d7f06c953
#
_entry.id   b166efea95ea9f655add2c3d7f06c953
#
_cell.length_a   1.000
_cell.length_b   1.000
_cell.length_c   1.000
_cell.angle_alpha   90.00
_cell.angle_beta   90.00
_cell.angle_gamma   90.00
#
_symmetry.space_group_name_H-M   'P 1'
#
loop_
_entity.id
_entity.type
_entity.pdbx_description
1 polymer ?
#
loop_
_entity_poly.entity_id
_entity_poly.type
_entity_poly.pdbx_seq_one_letter_code
_entity_poly.pdbx_strand_id
1 'polypeptide(L)'
;MVSNVAVVNQNGKAYISYTLPSDKDLLYVKAVYETSTGVSKEVVASRYTNNLTADGFGDTLQHTIKLYAVNSSEVASTAVDVNVSPLTPGYILARRSLSVEVTFGGFTLKCKNPAGDNLAIIPMVDSTGNGTWGQTTGMDNVYSADTVISATIRNQPSVERKYGFTVRDRWFHYSDTLFITLTPLFEQPLDKSKWSTLVLPNDAVVLNNGGYTWPYYMWDGNFHPGWPRTYFTVENSTIPQMVTIDLGASHTFSRFQINPYLEVGNYYYVRGNLKDFEVWGSNSPDLSDPVDATNLPGSSWTKLGTYHVTKPSGSAYQTETTADQTAAYNGWQFDFPAGINSYRYIRVRQLSNWQGSYFLTIAELTLWGN
;
A
#
# COMPACT_ATOMS: atom_id res chain seq x y z
N MET A 1 4.39 37.55 -31.30
CA MET A 1 4.18 37.33 -29.85
C MET A 1 2.78 36.79 -29.63
N VAL A 2 2.53 36.13 -28.51
CA VAL A 2 1.20 35.69 -28.07
C VAL A 2 0.37 36.89 -27.62
N SER A 3 -0.98 36.76 -27.65
CA SER A 3 -1.93 37.83 -27.25
C SER A 3 -3.08 37.23 -26.45
N ASN A 4 -3.96 38.08 -25.89
CA ASN A 4 -5.16 37.67 -25.13
C ASN A 4 -4.84 36.62 -24.06
N VAL A 5 -3.80 36.89 -23.27
CA VAL A 5 -3.37 35.96 -22.24
C VAL A 5 -4.35 35.99 -21.08
N ALA A 6 -4.81 34.79 -20.66
CA ALA A 6 -5.63 34.60 -19.48
C ALA A 6 -4.98 33.58 -18.54
N VAL A 7 -5.13 33.78 -17.22
CA VAL A 7 -4.52 32.98 -16.17
C VAL A 7 -5.60 32.38 -15.28
N VAL A 8 -5.47 31.08 -14.98
CA VAL A 8 -6.21 30.38 -13.93
C VAL A 8 -5.22 29.86 -12.92
N ASN A 9 -5.17 30.48 -11.75
CA ASN A 9 -4.31 30.05 -10.65
C ASN A 9 -4.87 28.75 -10.03
N GLN A 10 -3.99 27.80 -9.79
CA GLN A 10 -4.28 26.48 -9.22
C GLN A 10 -3.29 26.18 -8.09
N ASN A 11 -3.49 25.07 -7.36
CA ASN A 11 -2.62 24.69 -6.25
C ASN A 11 -1.19 24.40 -6.71
N GLY A 12 -0.24 25.29 -6.35
CA GLY A 12 1.19 25.21 -6.71
C GLY A 12 1.48 25.36 -8.21
N LYS A 13 0.52 25.81 -9.03
CA LYS A 13 0.65 25.97 -10.49
C LYS A 13 -0.30 27.02 -11.05
N ALA A 14 -0.05 27.45 -12.28
CA ALA A 14 -0.93 28.34 -13.03
C ALA A 14 -1.17 27.75 -14.43
N TYR A 15 -2.43 27.68 -14.83
CA TYR A 15 -2.84 27.37 -16.19
C TYR A 15 -2.94 28.69 -16.97
N ILE A 16 -2.25 28.79 -18.11
CA ILE A 16 -2.15 30.00 -18.91
C ILE A 16 -2.67 29.67 -20.31
N SER A 17 -3.69 30.36 -20.74
CA SER A 17 -4.21 30.30 -22.10
C SER A 17 -3.89 31.58 -22.86
N TYR A 18 -3.73 31.50 -24.16
CA TYR A 18 -3.35 32.61 -25.02
C TYR A 18 -3.85 32.41 -26.46
N THR A 19 -3.85 33.48 -27.23
CA THR A 19 -4.05 33.43 -28.67
C THR A 19 -2.69 33.32 -29.37
N LEU A 20 -2.55 32.32 -30.23
CA LEU A 20 -1.36 32.13 -31.05
C LEU A 20 -1.22 33.22 -32.08
N PRO A 21 -0.01 33.69 -32.43
CA PRO A 21 0.20 34.58 -33.57
C PRO A 21 -0.18 33.86 -34.88
N SER A 22 -0.65 34.62 -35.84
CA SER A 22 -1.01 34.12 -37.19
C SER A 22 0.20 33.80 -38.08
N ASP A 23 1.39 33.74 -37.51
CA ASP A 23 2.66 33.47 -38.19
C ASP A 23 2.72 32.00 -38.62
N LYS A 24 2.95 31.76 -39.93
CA LYS A 24 3.08 30.40 -40.49
C LYS A 24 4.34 29.71 -40.04
N ASP A 25 5.36 30.47 -39.64
CA ASP A 25 6.65 29.96 -39.17
C ASP A 25 6.69 29.65 -37.69
N LEU A 26 5.58 29.86 -36.96
CA LEU A 26 5.47 29.53 -35.54
C LEU A 26 5.79 28.04 -35.35
N LEU A 27 6.76 27.75 -34.47
CA LEU A 27 7.12 26.36 -34.08
C LEU A 27 6.48 25.97 -32.74
N TYR A 28 6.67 26.81 -31.70
CA TYR A 28 6.09 26.58 -30.39
C TYR A 28 5.96 27.88 -29.59
N VAL A 29 5.26 27.80 -28.46
CA VAL A 29 5.25 28.82 -27.41
C VAL A 29 6.00 28.30 -26.20
N LYS A 30 6.88 29.11 -25.61
CA LYS A 30 7.57 28.77 -24.38
C LYS A 30 7.30 29.76 -23.26
N ALA A 31 7.19 29.22 -22.05
CA ALA A 31 7.15 29.98 -20.81
C ALA A 31 8.49 29.81 -20.09
N VAL A 32 9.08 30.91 -19.65
CA VAL A 32 10.31 30.93 -18.84
C VAL A 32 10.00 31.63 -17.52
N TYR A 33 10.29 30.98 -16.42
CA TYR A 33 10.03 31.50 -15.08
C TYR A 33 10.95 30.88 -14.06
N GLU A 34 10.99 31.46 -12.85
CA GLU A 34 11.66 30.86 -11.69
C GLU A 34 10.64 30.19 -10.78
N THR A 35 10.96 28.97 -10.33
CA THR A 35 10.23 28.30 -9.26
C THR A 35 10.49 28.98 -7.92
N SER A 36 9.69 28.67 -6.89
CA SER A 36 9.89 29.24 -5.54
C SER A 36 11.26 28.91 -4.92
N THR A 37 11.97 27.91 -5.46
CA THR A 37 13.35 27.59 -5.05
C THR A 37 14.41 28.37 -5.83
N GLY A 38 14.01 29.32 -6.71
CA GLY A 38 14.92 30.09 -7.53
C GLY A 38 15.51 29.33 -8.72
N VAL A 39 14.95 28.16 -9.04
CA VAL A 39 15.38 27.37 -10.20
C VAL A 39 14.65 27.87 -11.45
N SER A 40 15.41 28.30 -12.46
CA SER A 40 14.84 28.69 -13.75
C SER A 40 14.24 27.47 -14.45
N LYS A 41 13.00 27.60 -14.93
CA LYS A 41 12.26 26.57 -15.62
C LYS A 41 11.73 27.07 -16.96
N GLU A 42 11.73 26.15 -17.92
CA GLU A 42 11.14 26.36 -19.24
C GLU A 42 10.06 25.30 -19.49
N VAL A 43 8.90 25.74 -19.96
CA VAL A 43 7.78 24.88 -20.38
C VAL A 43 7.43 25.24 -21.82
N VAL A 44 7.28 24.21 -22.67
CA VAL A 44 7.02 24.39 -24.09
C VAL A 44 5.63 23.83 -24.45
N ALA A 45 4.90 24.56 -25.27
CA ALA A 45 3.62 24.14 -25.85
C ALA A 45 3.71 24.23 -27.38
N SER A 46 3.26 23.19 -28.08
CA SER A 46 3.33 23.14 -29.55
C SER A 46 2.48 24.24 -30.19
N ARG A 47 2.76 24.56 -31.44
CA ARG A 47 1.96 25.51 -32.24
C ARG A 47 0.49 25.13 -32.42
N TYR A 48 0.09 23.92 -32.02
CA TYR A 48 -1.28 23.44 -32.10
C TYR A 48 -2.02 23.59 -30.78
N THR A 49 -1.34 24.10 -29.74
CA THR A 49 -1.84 24.22 -28.38
C THR A 49 -1.82 25.70 -27.96
N ASN A 50 -2.95 26.22 -27.53
CA ASN A 50 -3.11 27.59 -27.08
C ASN A 50 -3.06 27.76 -25.55
N ASN A 51 -2.44 26.84 -24.87
CA ASN A 51 -2.29 26.85 -23.41
C ASN A 51 -1.03 26.12 -22.97
N LEU A 52 -0.60 26.41 -21.73
CA LEU A 52 0.45 25.69 -21.02
C LEU A 52 0.20 25.80 -19.52
N THR A 53 0.85 24.92 -18.75
CA THR A 53 0.81 24.94 -17.29
C THR A 53 2.19 25.25 -16.75
N ALA A 54 2.33 26.31 -15.99
CA ALA A 54 3.51 26.61 -15.21
C ALA A 54 3.32 26.03 -13.80
N ASP A 55 4.21 25.13 -13.38
CA ASP A 55 4.16 24.42 -12.10
C ASP A 55 5.48 24.53 -11.34
N GLY A 56 5.52 24.03 -10.09
CA GLY A 56 6.69 24.10 -9.22
C GLY A 56 6.73 25.34 -8.33
N PHE A 57 5.57 25.98 -8.10
CA PHE A 57 5.45 27.04 -7.11
C PHE A 57 5.17 26.48 -5.73
N GLY A 58 6.08 26.73 -4.79
CA GLY A 58 5.99 26.26 -3.39
C GLY A 58 5.29 27.26 -2.45
N ASP A 59 4.78 28.38 -2.98
CA ASP A 59 4.16 29.47 -2.21
C ASP A 59 2.95 30.04 -2.93
N THR A 60 2.36 31.09 -2.36
CA THR A 60 1.21 31.82 -2.92
C THR A 60 1.57 33.24 -3.34
N LEU A 61 2.86 33.52 -3.45
CA LEU A 61 3.34 34.84 -3.86
C LEU A 61 3.09 35.09 -5.35
N GLN A 62 3.18 36.34 -5.76
CA GLN A 62 3.11 36.70 -7.17
C GLN A 62 4.44 36.35 -7.86
N HIS A 63 4.34 35.61 -8.98
CA HIS A 63 5.47 35.27 -9.84
C HIS A 63 5.22 35.83 -11.25
N THR A 64 6.30 36.22 -11.95
CA THR A 64 6.24 36.69 -13.33
C THR A 64 6.74 35.58 -14.26
N ILE A 65 5.92 35.21 -15.24
CA ILE A 65 6.22 34.25 -16.28
C ILE A 65 6.42 34.99 -17.60
N LYS A 66 7.50 34.73 -18.31
CA LYS A 66 7.78 35.31 -19.63
C LYS A 66 7.35 34.33 -20.73
N LEU A 67 6.37 34.72 -21.54
CA LEU A 67 5.92 33.94 -22.69
C LEU A 67 6.61 34.42 -23.97
N TYR A 68 7.07 33.49 -24.78
CA TYR A 68 7.69 33.74 -26.08
C TYR A 68 7.04 32.86 -27.15
N ALA A 69 6.76 33.45 -28.32
CA ALA A 69 6.51 32.70 -29.55
C ALA A 69 7.86 32.46 -30.24
N VAL A 70 8.15 31.20 -30.58
CA VAL A 70 9.40 30.81 -31.21
C VAL A 70 9.11 30.28 -32.62
N ASN A 71 9.85 30.75 -33.60
CA ASN A 71 9.69 30.35 -35.01
C ASN A 71 10.53 29.12 -35.38
N SER A 72 10.39 28.60 -36.59
CA SER A 72 11.11 27.44 -37.10
C SER A 72 12.64 27.60 -37.17
N SER A 73 13.16 28.83 -37.12
CA SER A 73 14.59 29.14 -36.99
C SER A 73 15.08 29.32 -35.55
N GLU A 74 14.27 28.88 -34.55
CA GLU A 74 14.54 28.99 -33.10
C GLU A 74 14.70 30.45 -32.60
N VAL A 75 14.17 31.46 -33.35
CA VAL A 75 14.17 32.85 -32.93
C VAL A 75 12.93 33.15 -32.11
N ALA A 76 13.16 33.62 -30.88
CA ALA A 76 12.09 34.01 -29.96
C ALA A 76 11.58 35.44 -30.23
N SER A 77 10.28 35.66 -30.10
CA SER A 77 9.66 36.98 -30.08
C SER A 77 10.09 37.77 -28.83
N THR A 78 9.70 39.04 -28.77
CA THR A 78 9.69 39.81 -27.51
C THR A 78 8.81 39.07 -26.48
N ALA A 79 9.22 39.10 -25.20
CA ALA A 79 8.49 38.51 -24.11
C ALA A 79 7.11 39.18 -23.89
N VAL A 80 6.15 38.37 -23.49
CA VAL A 80 4.90 38.85 -22.86
C VAL A 80 4.98 38.44 -21.39
N ASP A 81 5.06 39.45 -20.51
CA ASP A 81 5.10 39.21 -19.06
C ASP A 81 3.69 38.91 -18.54
N VAL A 82 3.58 37.81 -17.80
CA VAL A 82 2.32 37.32 -17.22
C VAL A 82 2.50 37.12 -15.72
N ASN A 83 1.71 37.82 -14.92
CA ASN A 83 1.72 37.67 -13.48
C ASN A 83 0.75 36.56 -13.06
N VAL A 84 1.23 35.65 -12.22
CA VAL A 84 0.46 34.57 -11.64
C VAL A 84 0.57 34.60 -10.12
N SER A 85 -0.49 34.20 -9.41
CA SER A 85 -0.49 34.05 -7.95
C SER A 85 -1.05 32.67 -7.61
N PRO A 86 -0.20 31.63 -7.58
CA PRO A 86 -0.64 30.26 -7.36
C PRO A 86 -1.41 30.11 -6.05
N LEU A 87 -2.35 29.17 -6.00
CA LEU A 87 -3.06 28.83 -4.78
C LEU A 87 -2.16 27.94 -3.89
N THR A 88 -2.54 27.80 -2.63
CA THR A 88 -1.81 26.98 -1.64
C THR A 88 -1.37 25.65 -2.25
N PRO A 89 -0.07 25.33 -2.26
CA PRO A 89 0.46 24.11 -2.85
C PRO A 89 -0.09 22.85 -2.22
N GLY A 90 -0.15 21.75 -3.01
CA GLY A 90 -0.72 20.47 -2.60
C GLY A 90 -0.02 19.85 -1.39
N TYR A 91 1.31 19.97 -1.26
CA TYR A 91 2.07 19.44 -0.13
C TYR A 91 1.69 20.13 1.21
N ILE A 92 1.36 21.42 1.20
CA ILE A 92 0.85 22.16 2.37
C ILE A 92 -0.57 21.68 2.72
N LEU A 93 -1.43 21.49 1.72
CA LEU A 93 -2.79 20.99 1.93
C LEU A 93 -2.77 19.55 2.47
N ALA A 94 -1.93 18.69 1.92
CA ALA A 94 -1.74 17.35 2.40
C ALA A 94 -1.27 17.34 3.86
N ARG A 95 -0.26 18.17 4.22
CA ARG A 95 0.22 18.30 5.59
C ARG A 95 -0.87 18.80 6.55
N ARG A 96 -1.70 19.76 6.16
CA ARG A 96 -2.80 20.27 6.97
C ARG A 96 -3.89 19.22 7.24
N SER A 97 -4.05 18.27 6.34
CA SER A 97 -5.01 17.17 6.47
C SER A 97 -4.40 15.89 7.04
N LEU A 98 -3.09 15.89 7.35
CA LEU A 98 -2.40 14.69 7.83
C LEU A 98 -2.85 14.34 9.24
N SER A 99 -3.41 13.15 9.38
CA SER A 99 -3.72 12.49 10.65
C SER A 99 -2.80 11.29 10.87
N VAL A 100 -2.52 11.01 12.14
CA VAL A 100 -1.70 9.88 12.57
C VAL A 100 -2.46 9.14 13.66
N GLU A 101 -2.76 7.88 13.42
CA GLU A 101 -3.50 7.01 14.32
C GLU A 101 -2.61 5.86 14.78
N VAL A 102 -2.54 5.63 16.09
CA VAL A 102 -1.78 4.52 16.68
C VAL A 102 -2.40 3.18 16.23
N THR A 103 -1.53 2.25 15.87
CA THR A 103 -1.90 0.85 15.59
C THR A 103 -0.88 -0.10 16.21
N PHE A 104 -1.09 -1.40 16.06
CA PHE A 104 -0.15 -2.41 16.51
C PHE A 104 1.19 -2.28 15.80
N GLY A 105 2.26 -2.26 16.58
CA GLY A 105 3.64 -2.12 16.11
C GLY A 105 3.94 -0.81 15.38
N GLY A 106 3.07 0.22 15.51
CA GLY A 106 3.30 1.48 14.81
C GLY A 106 2.10 2.43 14.74
N PHE A 107 1.92 3.06 13.58
CA PHE A 107 0.86 4.03 13.33
C PHE A 107 0.47 4.10 11.86
N THR A 108 -0.76 4.51 11.59
CA THR A 108 -1.29 4.74 10.25
C THR A 108 -1.35 6.23 9.95
N LEU A 109 -0.77 6.62 8.82
CA LEU A 109 -0.80 7.96 8.27
C LEU A 109 -1.94 8.06 7.26
N LYS A 110 -2.73 9.16 7.33
CA LYS A 110 -3.75 9.46 6.32
C LYS A 110 -3.72 10.94 5.98
N CYS A 111 -3.74 11.29 4.70
CA CYS A 111 -3.93 12.67 4.27
C CYS A 111 -4.67 12.75 2.92
N LYS A 112 -5.19 13.95 2.61
CA LYS A 112 -5.87 14.25 1.35
C LYS A 112 -4.87 14.85 0.37
N ASN A 113 -4.94 14.37 -0.88
CA ASN A 113 -4.14 14.87 -2.01
C ASN A 113 -5.04 15.00 -3.25
N PRO A 114 -6.06 15.86 -3.23
CA PRO A 114 -7.12 15.87 -4.25
C PRO A 114 -6.62 16.19 -5.66
N ALA A 115 -5.46 16.83 -5.79
CA ALA A 115 -4.84 17.13 -7.08
C ALA A 115 -4.03 15.96 -7.66
N GLY A 116 -3.81 14.87 -6.90
CA GLY A 116 -2.97 13.76 -7.32
C GLY A 116 -1.50 14.16 -7.49
N ASP A 117 -1.01 15.12 -6.70
CA ASP A 117 0.38 15.55 -6.76
C ASP A 117 1.32 14.42 -6.29
N ASN A 118 2.51 14.34 -6.88
CA ASN A 118 3.55 13.41 -6.41
C ASN A 118 4.10 13.92 -5.08
N LEU A 119 3.70 13.30 -3.98
CA LEU A 119 4.07 13.69 -2.63
C LEU A 119 4.91 12.61 -1.95
N ALA A 120 5.74 13.03 -0.98
CA ALA A 120 6.43 12.17 -0.04
C ALA A 120 6.08 12.61 1.38
N ILE A 121 5.56 11.69 2.21
CA ILE A 121 5.46 11.91 3.66
C ILE A 121 6.74 11.34 4.27
N ILE A 122 7.46 12.16 5.00
CA ILE A 122 8.77 11.85 5.61
C ILE A 122 8.55 11.72 7.11
N PRO A 123 8.48 10.49 7.65
CA PRO A 123 8.40 10.25 9.09
C PRO A 123 9.78 10.40 9.73
N MET A 124 9.82 10.94 10.94
CA MET A 124 11.02 11.09 11.77
C MET A 124 10.67 10.79 13.22
N VAL A 125 11.65 10.38 14.02
CA VAL A 125 11.50 10.14 15.44
C VAL A 125 12.68 10.75 16.20
N ASP A 126 12.39 11.35 17.34
CA ASP A 126 13.38 11.66 18.36
C ASP A 126 13.54 10.45 19.28
N SER A 127 14.39 9.49 18.87
CA SER A 127 14.55 8.22 19.56
C SER A 127 15.27 8.32 20.90
N THR A 128 15.99 9.40 21.13
CA THR A 128 16.80 9.64 22.34
C THR A 128 16.18 10.70 23.26
N GLY A 129 15.16 11.42 22.80
CA GLY A 129 14.53 12.50 23.54
C GLY A 129 15.37 13.78 23.68
N ASN A 130 16.45 13.88 22.89
CA ASN A 130 17.40 15.01 22.97
C ASN A 130 17.25 16.02 21.82
N GLY A 131 16.22 15.87 20.98
CA GLY A 131 15.98 16.73 19.82
C GLY A 131 16.73 16.29 18.55
N THR A 132 17.36 15.11 18.53
CA THR A 132 17.99 14.55 17.34
C THR A 132 16.95 13.73 16.56
N TRP A 133 16.56 14.25 15.40
CA TRP A 133 15.55 13.66 14.54
C TRP A 133 16.15 12.75 13.47
N GLY A 134 15.57 11.59 13.28
CA GLY A 134 16.00 10.65 12.24
C GLY A 134 14.95 9.60 11.95
N GLN A 135 15.25 8.74 10.99
CA GLN A 135 14.44 7.56 10.68
C GLN A 135 15.04 6.33 11.37
N THR A 136 14.18 5.46 11.86
CA THR A 136 14.56 4.14 12.40
C THR A 136 14.08 3.04 11.49
N THR A 137 14.47 1.81 11.74
CA THR A 137 14.03 0.63 10.97
C THR A 137 12.51 0.61 10.82
N GLY A 138 12.03 0.44 9.59
CA GLY A 138 10.61 0.45 9.26
C GLY A 138 9.98 1.84 9.06
N MET A 139 10.75 2.92 9.20
CA MET A 139 10.30 4.30 8.96
C MET A 139 10.72 4.79 7.58
N ASP A 140 10.27 4.13 6.52
CA ASP A 140 10.56 4.59 5.16
C ASP A 140 9.65 5.77 4.77
N ASN A 141 10.13 6.57 3.81
CA ASN A 141 9.32 7.61 3.22
C ASN A 141 8.12 7.01 2.47
N VAL A 142 6.95 7.61 2.64
CA VAL A 142 5.73 7.21 1.92
C VAL A 142 5.59 8.07 0.67
N TYR A 143 5.77 7.47 -0.50
CA TYR A 143 5.60 8.13 -1.80
C TYR A 143 4.25 7.75 -2.39
N SER A 144 3.44 8.73 -2.77
CA SER A 144 2.16 8.48 -3.44
C SER A 144 1.68 9.70 -4.25
N ALA A 145 0.90 9.41 -5.29
CA ALA A 145 0.12 10.38 -6.06
C ALA A 145 -1.39 10.13 -5.91
N ASP A 146 -1.81 9.23 -5.01
CA ASP A 146 -3.21 8.94 -4.76
C ASP A 146 -3.94 10.16 -4.20
N THR A 147 -5.21 10.30 -4.51
CA THR A 147 -6.04 11.41 -4.03
C THR A 147 -6.31 11.35 -2.52
N VAL A 148 -6.19 10.17 -1.94
CA VAL A 148 -6.13 9.91 -0.49
C VAL A 148 -4.92 9.03 -0.24
N ILE A 149 -3.94 9.56 0.45
CA ILE A 149 -2.74 8.80 0.84
C ILE A 149 -3.03 8.13 2.17
N SER A 150 -2.85 6.81 2.24
CA SER A 150 -2.95 6.03 3.46
C SER A 150 -1.79 5.04 3.52
N ALA A 151 -1.02 5.05 4.61
CA ALA A 151 0.13 4.16 4.79
C ALA A 151 0.31 3.82 6.27
N THR A 152 0.75 2.60 6.55
CA THR A 152 1.05 2.15 7.92
C THR A 152 2.55 1.99 8.09
N ILE A 153 3.11 2.69 9.07
CA ILE A 153 4.49 2.56 9.53
C ILE A 153 4.51 1.52 10.64
N ARG A 154 5.40 0.53 10.53
CA ARG A 154 5.52 -0.59 11.47
C ARG A 154 6.92 -0.73 12.05
N ASN A 155 7.11 -1.75 12.89
CA ASN A 155 8.37 -2.04 13.58
C ASN A 155 8.81 -0.90 14.52
N GLN A 156 7.82 -0.20 15.08
CA GLN A 156 8.04 0.81 16.09
C GLN A 156 7.82 0.21 17.49
N PRO A 157 8.70 0.48 18.45
CA PRO A 157 8.56 -0.08 19.80
C PRO A 157 7.34 0.51 20.50
N SER A 158 6.71 -0.31 21.36
CA SER A 158 5.57 0.09 22.19
C SER A 158 6.02 0.92 23.42
N VAL A 159 6.72 2.03 23.14
CA VAL A 159 7.14 3.02 24.13
C VAL A 159 6.79 4.41 23.64
N GLU A 160 6.48 5.30 24.55
CA GLU A 160 6.17 6.69 24.21
C GLU A 160 7.37 7.37 23.57
N ARG A 161 7.16 7.94 22.38
CA ARG A 161 8.17 8.69 21.64
C ARG A 161 7.53 9.87 20.91
N LYS A 162 8.34 10.91 20.70
CA LYS A 162 7.94 12.04 19.87
C LYS A 162 8.29 11.77 18.41
N TYR A 163 7.30 11.84 17.54
CA TYR A 163 7.41 11.67 16.10
C TYR A 163 7.19 12.99 15.38
N GLY A 164 7.82 13.14 14.22
CA GLY A 164 7.66 14.26 13.32
C GLY A 164 7.29 13.77 11.92
N PHE A 165 6.42 14.50 11.24
CA PHE A 165 5.98 14.18 9.89
C PHE A 165 6.02 15.43 9.04
N THR A 166 6.80 15.39 7.95
CA THR A 166 6.90 16.47 6.97
C THR A 166 6.39 15.96 5.61
N VAL A 167 5.69 16.80 4.87
CA VAL A 167 5.27 16.48 3.51
C VAL A 167 6.13 17.26 2.53
N ARG A 168 6.61 16.58 1.49
CA ARG A 168 7.45 17.15 0.44
C ARG A 168 6.81 16.87 -0.93
N ASP A 169 6.86 17.85 -1.83
CA ASP A 169 6.52 17.66 -3.23
C ASP A 169 7.71 17.16 -4.09
N ARG A 170 7.48 16.94 -5.38
CA ARG A 170 8.54 16.54 -6.33
C ARG A 170 9.57 17.62 -6.61
N TRP A 171 9.28 18.88 -6.24
CA TRP A 171 10.17 20.03 -6.42
C TRP A 171 11.04 20.30 -5.20
N PHE A 172 10.96 19.41 -4.18
CA PHE A 172 11.67 19.51 -2.90
C PHE A 172 11.23 20.71 -2.04
N HIS A 173 9.97 21.16 -2.18
CA HIS A 173 9.37 22.03 -1.19
C HIS A 173 8.88 21.21 -0.01
N TYR A 174 9.19 21.66 1.20
CA TYR A 174 8.86 20.98 2.44
C TYR A 174 7.81 21.77 3.22
N SER A 175 6.84 21.08 3.79
CA SER A 175 5.90 21.67 4.75
C SER A 175 6.54 21.94 6.10
N ASP A 176 5.81 22.59 7.00
CA ASP A 176 6.07 22.49 8.42
C ASP A 176 5.99 21.03 8.89
N THR A 177 6.59 20.72 10.04
CA THR A 177 6.56 19.38 10.62
C THR A 177 5.41 19.25 11.61
N LEU A 178 4.58 18.20 11.45
CA LEU A 178 3.66 17.75 12.50
C LEU A 178 4.43 17.01 13.57
N PHE A 179 4.48 17.54 14.77
CA PHE A 179 5.01 16.82 15.92
C PHE A 179 3.89 16.22 16.75
N ILE A 180 4.02 14.94 17.09
CA ILE A 180 3.05 14.23 17.90
C ILE A 180 3.76 13.19 18.77
N THR A 181 3.30 13.02 20.01
CA THR A 181 3.78 11.96 20.90
C THR A 181 2.85 10.76 20.77
N LEU A 182 3.41 9.58 20.48
CA LEU A 182 2.69 8.34 20.25
C LEU A 182 3.31 7.20 21.05
N THR A 183 2.45 6.27 21.49
CA THR A 183 2.85 4.97 22.01
C THR A 183 2.20 3.89 21.13
N PRO A 184 2.96 3.29 20.19
CA PRO A 184 2.44 2.20 19.38
C PRO A 184 1.91 1.05 20.23
N LEU A 185 0.84 0.40 19.81
CA LEU A 185 0.34 -0.78 20.50
C LEU A 185 1.37 -1.91 20.38
N PHE A 186 1.54 -2.66 21.46
CA PHE A 186 2.47 -3.77 21.48
C PHE A 186 2.03 -4.88 20.52
N GLU A 187 2.96 -5.37 19.71
CA GLU A 187 2.79 -6.60 18.93
C GLU A 187 4.09 -7.40 18.92
N GLN A 188 3.94 -8.71 18.84
CA GLN A 188 5.03 -9.64 18.59
C GLN A 188 4.54 -10.81 17.73
N PRO A 189 5.42 -11.52 17.01
CA PRO A 189 5.05 -12.79 16.41
C PRO A 189 4.58 -13.75 17.51
N LEU A 190 3.48 -14.45 17.26
CA LEU A 190 3.01 -15.47 18.20
C LEU A 190 3.95 -16.66 18.22
N ASP A 191 4.10 -17.28 19.40
CA ASP A 191 4.97 -18.43 19.62
C ASP A 191 4.41 -19.70 18.96
N LYS A 192 4.91 -20.00 17.77
CA LYS A 192 4.49 -21.14 16.95
C LYS A 192 4.76 -22.51 17.61
N SER A 193 5.64 -22.58 18.62
CA SER A 193 5.91 -23.81 19.37
C SER A 193 4.71 -24.30 20.19
N LYS A 194 3.72 -23.44 20.40
CA LYS A 194 2.46 -23.74 21.09
C LYS A 194 1.36 -24.17 20.15
N TRP A 195 1.55 -24.04 18.85
CA TRP A 195 0.52 -24.32 17.87
C TRP A 195 0.37 -25.82 17.64
N SER A 196 -0.86 -26.23 17.42
CA SER A 196 -1.19 -27.62 17.09
C SER A 196 -2.35 -27.68 16.11
N THR A 197 -2.50 -28.81 15.45
CA THR A 197 -3.63 -29.06 14.56
C THR A 197 -4.84 -29.47 15.38
N LEU A 198 -5.98 -28.82 15.16
CA LEU A 198 -7.29 -29.31 15.56
C LEU A 198 -8.03 -29.72 14.27
N VAL A 199 -8.34 -31.00 14.14
CA VAL A 199 -9.06 -31.52 12.97
C VAL A 199 -10.54 -31.61 13.31
N LEU A 200 -11.38 -30.86 12.60
CA LEU A 200 -12.81 -30.85 12.74
C LEU A 200 -13.49 -31.52 11.52
N PRO A 201 -14.72 -32.01 11.62
CA PRO A 201 -15.39 -32.75 10.53
C PRO A 201 -15.47 -32.01 9.20
N ASN A 202 -15.53 -30.68 9.26
CA ASN A 202 -15.61 -29.79 8.09
C ASN A 202 -14.26 -29.22 7.63
N ASP A 203 -13.13 -29.62 8.28
CA ASP A 203 -11.80 -29.27 7.79
C ASP A 203 -11.44 -30.07 6.53
N ALA A 204 -10.58 -29.49 5.72
CA ALA A 204 -10.11 -30.08 4.47
C ALA A 204 -9.27 -31.32 4.73
N VAL A 205 -9.47 -32.35 3.89
CA VAL A 205 -8.67 -33.58 3.95
C VAL A 205 -7.26 -33.30 3.44
N VAL A 206 -6.26 -33.62 4.23
CA VAL A 206 -4.85 -33.44 3.86
C VAL A 206 -4.47 -34.38 2.73
N LEU A 207 -3.76 -33.90 1.72
CA LEU A 207 -3.16 -34.76 0.70
C LEU A 207 -2.03 -35.58 1.36
N ASN A 208 -2.26 -36.87 1.54
CA ASN A 208 -1.26 -37.74 2.16
C ASN A 208 -0.14 -38.03 1.16
N ASN A 209 1.03 -37.43 1.40
CA ASN A 209 2.25 -37.70 0.66
C ASN A 209 3.38 -38.06 1.64
N GLY A 210 3.26 -39.21 2.27
CA GLY A 210 4.25 -39.71 3.25
C GLY A 210 4.40 -38.80 4.48
N GLY A 211 3.37 -38.01 4.83
CA GLY A 211 3.39 -37.07 5.94
C GLY A 211 3.97 -35.69 5.65
N TYR A 212 4.39 -35.42 4.41
CA TYR A 212 5.07 -34.17 4.03
C TYR A 212 4.14 -33.02 3.64
N THR A 213 2.82 -33.14 3.91
CA THR A 213 1.83 -32.11 3.55
C THR A 213 0.90 -31.76 4.72
N TRP A 214 1.28 -32.12 5.91
CA TRP A 214 0.50 -31.91 7.13
C TRP A 214 0.38 -30.43 7.53
N PRO A 215 -0.65 -30.02 8.29
CA PRO A 215 -0.86 -28.64 8.70
C PRO A 215 0.32 -28.00 9.40
N TYR A 216 1.10 -28.73 10.18
CA TYR A 216 2.23 -28.16 10.92
C TYR A 216 3.30 -27.53 10.02
N TYR A 217 3.35 -27.90 8.74
CA TYR A 217 4.23 -27.25 7.76
C TYR A 217 3.83 -25.78 7.48
N MET A 218 2.65 -25.35 7.91
CA MET A 218 2.26 -23.93 7.83
C MET A 218 2.92 -23.06 8.91
N TRP A 219 3.63 -23.63 9.87
CA TRP A 219 4.27 -22.88 10.96
C TRP A 219 5.60 -23.47 11.41
N ASP A 220 6.28 -24.25 10.58
CA ASP A 220 7.58 -24.86 10.87
C ASP A 220 8.76 -23.89 10.73
N GLY A 221 8.52 -22.65 10.31
CA GLY A 221 9.53 -21.62 10.09
C GLY A 221 10.20 -21.67 8.72
N ASN A 222 9.73 -22.52 7.81
CA ASN A 222 10.24 -22.61 6.45
C ASN A 222 9.34 -21.82 5.48
N PHE A 223 9.71 -20.57 5.21
CA PHE A 223 8.90 -19.63 4.41
C PHE A 223 8.85 -19.97 2.91
N HIS A 224 9.78 -20.76 2.41
CA HIS A 224 9.91 -21.10 0.99
C HIS A 224 10.22 -22.59 0.79
N PRO A 225 9.35 -23.46 1.30
CA PRO A 225 9.56 -24.90 1.13
C PRO A 225 9.39 -25.28 -0.34
N GLY A 226 10.24 -26.19 -0.80
CA GLY A 226 9.95 -26.94 -2.02
C GLY A 226 8.93 -28.04 -1.75
N TRP A 227 8.31 -28.56 -2.84
CA TRP A 227 7.51 -29.76 -2.74
C TRP A 227 8.30 -30.91 -2.14
N PRO A 228 7.73 -31.73 -1.21
CA PRO A 228 6.36 -31.68 -0.70
C PRO A 228 6.15 -30.95 0.64
N ARG A 229 7.18 -30.36 1.23
CA ARG A 229 7.14 -29.78 2.58
C ARG A 229 6.32 -28.48 2.66
N THR A 230 5.02 -28.60 2.44
CA THR A 230 4.05 -27.51 2.51
C THR A 230 2.69 -28.07 2.86
N TYR A 231 1.83 -27.30 3.54
CA TYR A 231 0.45 -27.72 3.73
C TYR A 231 -0.26 -27.83 2.40
N PHE A 232 -0.87 -29.00 2.14
CA PHE A 232 -1.55 -29.27 0.88
C PHE A 232 -2.75 -30.20 1.13
N THR A 233 -3.92 -29.84 0.63
CA THR A 233 -5.15 -30.63 0.79
C THR A 233 -5.50 -31.40 -0.47
N VAL A 234 -6.34 -32.42 -0.33
CA VAL A 234 -6.95 -33.11 -1.47
C VAL A 234 -7.84 -32.12 -2.22
N GLU A 235 -7.72 -32.11 -3.53
CA GLU A 235 -8.56 -31.25 -4.37
C GLU A 235 -10.03 -31.65 -4.27
N ASN A 236 -10.87 -30.70 -3.87
CA ASN A 236 -12.30 -30.84 -3.83
C ASN A 236 -12.91 -29.66 -4.59
N SER A 237 -13.42 -29.91 -5.78
CA SER A 237 -13.97 -28.87 -6.67
C SER A 237 -15.39 -28.41 -6.31
N THR A 238 -16.03 -28.97 -5.29
CA THR A 238 -17.48 -28.76 -5.04
C THR A 238 -17.77 -27.76 -3.92
N ILE A 239 -16.91 -27.69 -2.89
CA ILE A 239 -17.15 -26.83 -1.71
C ILE A 239 -15.88 -26.09 -1.28
N PRO A 240 -16.01 -24.90 -0.67
CA PRO A 240 -14.90 -24.21 -0.01
C PRO A 240 -14.24 -25.09 1.04
N GLN A 241 -12.91 -25.03 1.12
CA GLN A 241 -12.14 -25.79 2.09
C GLN A 241 -11.60 -24.89 3.22
N MET A 242 -11.37 -25.46 4.39
CA MET A 242 -10.81 -24.75 5.54
C MET A 242 -9.83 -25.62 6.32
N VAL A 243 -8.99 -24.96 7.12
CA VAL A 243 -8.08 -25.60 8.08
C VAL A 243 -8.20 -24.90 9.42
N THR A 244 -8.20 -25.69 10.50
CA THR A 244 -8.27 -25.21 11.89
C THR A 244 -6.92 -25.36 12.58
N ILE A 245 -6.53 -24.32 13.31
CA ILE A 245 -5.27 -24.26 14.07
C ILE A 245 -5.62 -23.89 15.52
N ASP A 246 -5.10 -24.66 16.49
CA ASP A 246 -5.07 -24.31 17.91
C ASP A 246 -3.76 -23.57 18.21
N LEU A 247 -3.85 -22.32 18.64
CA LEU A 247 -2.70 -21.48 18.96
C LEU A 247 -2.15 -21.73 20.38
N GLY A 248 -2.76 -22.65 21.14
CA GLY A 248 -2.37 -22.99 22.50
C GLY A 248 -2.87 -22.02 23.58
N ALA A 249 -3.08 -20.78 23.24
CA ALA A 249 -3.61 -19.73 24.10
C ALA A 249 -4.48 -18.74 23.33
N SER A 250 -5.27 -17.95 24.05
CA SER A 250 -6.08 -16.86 23.44
C SER A 250 -5.21 -15.63 23.22
N HIS A 251 -5.26 -15.05 22.02
CA HIS A 251 -4.46 -13.92 21.59
C HIS A 251 -5.33 -12.84 20.92
N THR A 252 -4.99 -11.57 21.15
CA THR A 252 -5.54 -10.44 20.36
C THR A 252 -4.67 -10.25 19.14
N PHE A 253 -5.22 -10.47 17.96
CA PHE A 253 -4.46 -10.41 16.71
C PHE A 253 -4.34 -8.98 16.20
N SER A 254 -3.17 -8.66 15.65
CA SER A 254 -2.91 -7.41 14.93
C SER A 254 -2.90 -7.61 13.42
N ARG A 255 -2.13 -8.59 12.96
CA ARG A 255 -1.95 -8.92 11.54
C ARG A 255 -1.50 -10.37 11.36
N PHE A 256 -1.51 -10.80 10.11
CA PHE A 256 -0.92 -12.07 9.73
C PHE A 256 -0.22 -11.98 8.36
N GLN A 257 0.65 -12.95 8.11
CA GLN A 257 1.33 -13.13 6.83
C GLN A 257 1.13 -14.56 6.37
N ILE A 258 0.84 -14.73 5.08
CA ILE A 258 0.81 -16.01 4.39
C ILE A 258 1.91 -16.02 3.35
N ASN A 259 2.83 -16.96 3.44
CA ASN A 259 3.75 -17.26 2.36
C ASN A 259 3.14 -18.36 1.49
N PRO A 260 2.96 -18.09 0.18
CA PRO A 260 2.38 -19.08 -0.73
C PRO A 260 3.37 -20.19 -1.06
N TYR A 261 2.83 -21.35 -1.42
CA TYR A 261 3.61 -22.43 -2.02
C TYR A 261 4.18 -21.98 -3.38
N LEU A 262 5.46 -22.30 -3.60
CA LEU A 262 6.14 -22.09 -4.87
C LEU A 262 6.02 -23.35 -5.76
N GLU A 263 5.28 -23.24 -6.86
CA GLU A 263 5.11 -24.30 -7.84
C GLU A 263 6.34 -24.37 -8.77
N VAL A 264 6.54 -25.53 -9.39
CA VAL A 264 7.54 -25.74 -10.44
C VAL A 264 7.40 -24.70 -11.56
N GLY A 265 8.50 -24.11 -11.99
CA GLY A 265 8.50 -23.00 -12.94
C GLY A 265 8.48 -21.61 -12.30
N ASN A 266 8.62 -21.54 -10.97
CA ASN A 266 8.66 -20.30 -10.17
C ASN A 266 7.34 -19.53 -10.18
N TYR A 267 6.20 -20.23 -10.07
CA TYR A 267 4.88 -19.63 -10.00
C TYR A 267 4.33 -19.64 -8.57
N TYR A 268 3.80 -18.48 -8.13
CA TYR A 268 3.15 -18.30 -6.83
C TYR A 268 1.63 -18.13 -6.93
N TYR A 269 1.13 -17.48 -8.00
CA TYR A 269 -0.30 -17.22 -8.19
C TYR A 269 -0.93 -18.35 -8.99
N VAL A 270 -0.81 -19.57 -8.43
CA VAL A 270 -1.22 -20.83 -9.06
C VAL A 270 -1.76 -21.82 -8.04
N ARG A 271 -2.30 -22.93 -8.50
CA ARG A 271 -2.73 -24.09 -7.71
C ARG A 271 -3.71 -23.72 -6.60
N GLY A 272 -3.53 -24.31 -5.41
CA GLY A 272 -4.33 -24.09 -4.21
C GLY A 272 -3.95 -22.86 -3.40
N ASN A 273 -2.96 -22.06 -3.84
CA ASN A 273 -2.61 -20.82 -3.18
C ASN A 273 -3.83 -19.90 -3.10
N LEU A 274 -4.04 -19.33 -1.93
CA LEU A 274 -5.22 -18.51 -1.62
C LEU A 274 -5.33 -17.30 -2.55
N LYS A 275 -6.55 -17.03 -3.02
CA LYS A 275 -6.91 -15.81 -3.75
C LYS A 275 -7.92 -14.99 -2.96
N ASP A 276 -9.09 -15.54 -2.68
CA ASP A 276 -10.07 -14.96 -1.79
C ASP A 276 -10.30 -15.94 -0.62
N PHE A 277 -10.32 -15.43 0.60
CA PHE A 277 -10.45 -16.26 1.78
C PHE A 277 -10.99 -15.48 2.98
N GLU A 278 -11.40 -16.22 3.98
CA GLU A 278 -11.85 -15.68 5.27
C GLU A 278 -10.96 -16.23 6.40
N VAL A 279 -10.81 -15.42 7.44
CA VAL A 279 -10.23 -15.89 8.72
C VAL A 279 -11.31 -15.81 9.79
N TRP A 280 -11.44 -16.88 10.56
CA TRP A 280 -12.42 -17.03 11.63
C TRP A 280 -11.73 -17.36 12.95
N GLY A 281 -12.30 -16.91 14.07
CA GLY A 281 -11.79 -17.14 15.41
C GLY A 281 -12.82 -17.79 16.31
N SER A 282 -12.35 -18.64 17.24
CA SER A 282 -13.15 -19.23 18.31
C SER A 282 -12.34 -19.41 19.59
N ASN A 283 -13.02 -19.41 20.74
CA ASN A 283 -12.45 -19.84 22.02
C ASN A 283 -13.00 -21.19 22.49
N SER A 284 -14.07 -21.67 21.85
CA SER A 284 -14.74 -22.93 22.15
C SER A 284 -15.40 -23.47 20.88
N PRO A 285 -14.61 -24.03 19.94
CA PRO A 285 -15.14 -24.56 18.71
C PRO A 285 -16.07 -25.75 18.97
N ASP A 286 -17.18 -25.80 18.22
CA ASP A 286 -18.03 -26.99 18.22
C ASP A 286 -17.31 -28.11 17.44
N LEU A 287 -17.04 -29.22 18.12
CA LEU A 287 -16.35 -30.37 17.55
C LEU A 287 -17.21 -31.18 16.59
N SER A 288 -18.50 -30.88 16.50
CA SER A 288 -19.47 -31.53 15.64
C SER A 288 -19.98 -30.66 14.49
N ASP A 289 -19.33 -29.53 14.21
CA ASP A 289 -19.70 -28.62 13.12
C ASP A 289 -19.98 -29.40 11.82
N PRO A 290 -21.21 -29.32 11.26
CA PRO A 290 -21.59 -30.15 10.12
C PRO A 290 -20.94 -29.64 8.83
N VAL A 291 -20.72 -30.56 7.91
CA VAL A 291 -20.34 -30.25 6.53
C VAL A 291 -21.59 -30.04 5.69
N ASP A 292 -21.74 -28.86 5.11
CA ASP A 292 -22.79 -28.58 4.11
C ASP A 292 -22.18 -28.10 2.78
N ALA A 293 -23.01 -27.80 1.79
CA ALA A 293 -22.55 -27.35 0.48
C ALA A 293 -21.81 -25.99 0.53
N THR A 294 -22.03 -25.18 1.56
CA THR A 294 -21.38 -23.88 1.74
C THR A 294 -20.07 -24.02 2.51
N ASN A 295 -19.95 -25.08 3.31
CA ASN A 295 -18.89 -25.30 4.28
C ASN A 295 -18.58 -24.03 5.09
N LEU A 296 -19.64 -23.42 5.64
CA LEU A 296 -19.53 -22.23 6.47
C LEU A 296 -19.26 -22.65 7.93
N PRO A 297 -18.30 -22.00 8.63
CA PRO A 297 -18.13 -22.24 10.05
C PRO A 297 -19.40 -22.01 10.85
N GLY A 298 -19.70 -22.88 11.80
CA GLY A 298 -20.90 -22.81 12.64
C GLY A 298 -20.91 -21.64 13.62
N SER A 299 -21.94 -21.56 14.45
CA SER A 299 -22.18 -20.43 15.37
C SER A 299 -21.13 -20.27 16.49
N SER A 300 -20.28 -21.28 16.72
CA SER A 300 -19.14 -21.20 17.64
C SER A 300 -17.96 -20.39 17.11
N TRP A 301 -18.02 -19.94 15.86
CA TRP A 301 -17.00 -19.19 15.17
C TRP A 301 -17.43 -17.76 14.88
N THR A 302 -16.50 -16.83 15.01
CA THR A 302 -16.67 -15.43 14.64
C THR A 302 -15.78 -15.10 13.45
N LYS A 303 -16.36 -14.51 12.38
CA LYS A 303 -15.57 -14.05 11.24
C LYS A 303 -14.73 -12.84 11.63
N LEU A 304 -13.41 -12.95 11.45
CA LEU A 304 -12.43 -11.89 11.75
C LEU A 304 -12.15 -11.00 10.54
N GLY A 305 -12.32 -11.53 9.34
CA GLY A 305 -12.17 -10.76 8.12
C GLY A 305 -12.33 -11.59 6.86
N THR A 306 -12.51 -10.90 5.74
CA THR A 306 -12.46 -11.44 4.37
C THR A 306 -11.32 -10.74 3.64
N TYR A 307 -10.47 -11.51 2.97
CA TYR A 307 -9.21 -11.06 2.41
C TYR A 307 -9.08 -11.46 0.95
N HIS A 308 -8.35 -10.63 0.20
CA HIS A 308 -8.05 -10.85 -1.21
C HIS A 308 -6.55 -10.69 -1.46
N VAL A 309 -5.95 -11.65 -2.15
CA VAL A 309 -4.55 -11.57 -2.60
C VAL A 309 -4.50 -10.85 -3.94
N THR A 310 -3.91 -9.65 -3.95
CA THR A 310 -3.71 -8.88 -5.17
C THR A 310 -2.42 -9.34 -5.87
N LYS A 311 -2.54 -9.70 -7.15
CA LYS A 311 -1.38 -9.92 -8.03
C LYS A 311 -0.99 -8.58 -8.64
N PRO A 312 0.21 -8.03 -8.36
CA PRO A 312 0.60 -6.68 -8.77
C PRO A 312 0.40 -6.36 -10.25
N SER A 313 0.74 -7.29 -11.13
CA SER A 313 0.58 -7.09 -12.58
C SER A 313 -0.85 -7.22 -13.09
N GLY A 314 -1.73 -7.89 -12.33
CA GLY A 314 -3.06 -8.29 -12.81
C GLY A 314 -3.05 -9.28 -13.98
N SER A 315 -1.88 -9.85 -14.33
CA SER A 315 -1.72 -10.75 -15.47
C SER A 315 -2.46 -12.09 -15.29
N ALA A 316 -2.67 -12.81 -16.39
CA ALA A 316 -3.39 -14.08 -16.41
C ALA A 316 -2.72 -15.18 -15.56
N TYR A 317 -3.46 -16.25 -15.31
CA TYR A 317 -2.95 -17.47 -14.67
C TYR A 317 -1.66 -17.96 -15.32
N GLN A 318 -0.69 -18.41 -14.52
CA GLN A 318 0.64 -18.85 -14.97
C GLN A 318 1.46 -17.80 -15.75
N THR A 319 1.16 -16.53 -15.56
CA THR A 319 1.96 -15.43 -16.14
C THR A 319 2.33 -14.47 -15.02
N GLU A 320 3.57 -14.48 -14.57
CA GLU A 320 4.04 -13.66 -13.45
C GLU A 320 5.21 -12.78 -13.85
N THR A 321 5.15 -11.52 -13.44
CA THR A 321 6.27 -10.57 -13.54
C THR A 321 7.21 -10.71 -12.35
N THR A 322 8.40 -10.13 -12.44
CA THR A 322 9.32 -10.03 -11.30
C THR A 322 8.66 -9.34 -10.09
N ALA A 323 7.79 -8.35 -10.31
CA ALA A 323 7.07 -7.67 -9.24
C ALA A 323 6.08 -8.62 -8.54
N ASP A 324 5.36 -9.48 -9.30
CA ASP A 324 4.48 -10.50 -8.74
C ASP A 324 5.25 -11.48 -7.87
N GLN A 325 6.36 -12.02 -8.41
CA GLN A 325 7.20 -12.98 -7.71
C GLN A 325 7.82 -12.38 -6.44
N THR A 326 8.28 -11.13 -6.51
CA THR A 326 8.84 -10.44 -5.33
C THR A 326 7.77 -10.24 -4.25
N ALA A 327 6.56 -9.81 -4.62
CA ALA A 327 5.46 -9.63 -3.68
C ALA A 327 5.07 -10.94 -2.98
N ALA A 328 4.99 -12.04 -3.75
CA ALA A 328 4.68 -13.36 -3.20
C ALA A 328 5.82 -13.94 -2.35
N TYR A 329 7.07 -13.78 -2.78
CA TYR A 329 8.25 -14.22 -2.03
C TYR A 329 8.33 -13.54 -0.66
N ASN A 330 8.03 -12.24 -0.58
CA ASN A 330 8.00 -11.51 0.69
C ASN A 330 6.84 -11.91 1.60
N GLY A 331 5.87 -12.68 1.10
CA GLY A 331 4.67 -13.07 1.81
C GLY A 331 3.56 -12.01 1.75
N TRP A 332 2.33 -12.47 1.67
CA TRP A 332 1.14 -11.63 1.64
C TRP A 332 0.72 -11.23 3.05
N GLN A 333 0.72 -9.94 3.35
CA GLN A 333 0.39 -9.40 4.66
C GLN A 333 -1.02 -8.83 4.70
N PHE A 334 -1.71 -9.08 5.81
CA PHE A 334 -3.08 -8.63 6.05
C PHE A 334 -3.23 -8.17 7.49
N ASP A 335 -3.99 -7.11 7.69
CA ASP A 335 -4.31 -6.60 9.01
C ASP A 335 -5.67 -7.14 9.47
N PHE A 336 -5.79 -7.46 10.76
CA PHE A 336 -7.09 -7.70 11.37
C PHE A 336 -7.79 -6.37 11.65
N PRO A 337 -9.13 -6.33 11.62
CA PRO A 337 -9.86 -5.15 12.06
C PRO A 337 -9.49 -4.76 13.50
N ALA A 338 -9.43 -3.47 13.77
CA ALA A 338 -9.17 -2.99 15.12
C ALA A 338 -10.33 -3.39 16.07
N GLY A 339 -9.98 -3.71 17.31
CA GLY A 339 -10.96 -4.00 18.37
C GLY A 339 -11.59 -5.40 18.29
N ILE A 340 -11.00 -6.36 17.53
CA ILE A 340 -11.43 -7.75 17.60
C ILE A 340 -11.12 -8.34 18.98
N ASN A 341 -11.97 -9.28 19.42
CA ASN A 341 -11.74 -10.04 20.66
C ASN A 341 -10.52 -10.96 20.52
N SER A 342 -10.05 -11.49 21.65
CA SER A 342 -8.98 -12.50 21.65
C SER A 342 -9.55 -13.89 21.36
N TYR A 343 -8.79 -14.69 20.59
CA TYR A 343 -9.19 -16.06 20.20
C TYR A 343 -8.00 -17.00 20.32
N ARG A 344 -8.31 -18.25 20.72
CA ARG A 344 -7.34 -19.35 20.78
C ARG A 344 -7.28 -20.17 19.49
N TYR A 345 -8.43 -20.36 18.85
CA TYR A 345 -8.52 -21.16 17.63
C TYR A 345 -8.78 -20.23 16.46
N ILE A 346 -8.09 -20.50 15.35
CA ILE A 346 -8.34 -19.82 14.08
C ILE A 346 -8.65 -20.82 12.98
N ARG A 347 -9.46 -20.38 12.01
CA ARG A 347 -9.71 -21.07 10.75
C ARG A 347 -9.35 -20.18 9.58
N VAL A 348 -8.68 -20.76 8.59
CA VAL A 348 -8.50 -20.15 7.27
C VAL A 348 -9.43 -20.89 6.33
N ARG A 349 -10.45 -20.19 5.81
CA ARG A 349 -11.46 -20.73 4.89
C ARG A 349 -11.24 -20.14 3.50
N GLN A 350 -10.95 -20.98 2.53
CA GLN A 350 -10.77 -20.59 1.14
C GLN A 350 -12.14 -20.30 0.50
N LEU A 351 -12.26 -19.18 -0.20
CA LEU A 351 -13.39 -18.84 -1.06
C LEU A 351 -13.03 -19.06 -2.52
N SER A 352 -11.79 -18.81 -2.91
CA SER A 352 -11.24 -19.11 -4.24
C SER A 352 -9.73 -19.32 -4.16
N ASN A 353 -9.19 -20.09 -5.09
CA ASN A 353 -7.76 -20.19 -5.34
C ASN A 353 -7.43 -19.73 -6.78
N TRP A 354 -6.17 -19.71 -7.12
CA TRP A 354 -5.75 -19.27 -8.45
C TRP A 354 -6.08 -20.25 -9.56
N GLN A 355 -6.26 -21.54 -9.24
CA GLN A 355 -6.60 -22.57 -10.22
C GLN A 355 -8.11 -22.59 -10.56
N GLY A 356 -8.97 -22.00 -9.72
CA GLY A 356 -10.41 -22.00 -9.92
C GLY A 356 -11.11 -23.27 -9.38
N SER A 357 -10.47 -23.95 -8.42
CA SER A 357 -11.01 -25.13 -7.72
C SER A 357 -10.91 -24.93 -6.21
N TYR A 358 -11.32 -25.94 -5.41
CA TYR A 358 -11.23 -25.89 -3.96
C TYR A 358 -10.20 -26.88 -3.42
N PHE A 359 -8.99 -26.40 -3.18
CA PHE A 359 -7.98 -27.05 -2.33
C PHE A 359 -7.02 -25.99 -1.82
N LEU A 360 -6.42 -26.23 -0.66
CA LEU A 360 -5.57 -25.29 0.05
C LEU A 360 -4.11 -25.65 -0.10
N THR A 361 -3.29 -24.64 -0.38
CA THR A 361 -1.84 -24.70 -0.19
C THR A 361 -1.39 -23.47 0.59
N ILE A 362 -0.63 -23.70 1.66
CA ILE A 362 -0.01 -22.64 2.47
C ILE A 362 1.40 -23.13 2.84
N ALA A 363 2.42 -22.37 2.45
CA ALA A 363 3.79 -22.68 2.80
C ALA A 363 4.09 -22.30 4.25
N GLU A 364 3.74 -21.06 4.63
CA GLU A 364 3.93 -20.60 6.00
C GLU A 364 2.85 -19.60 6.39
N LEU A 365 2.39 -19.67 7.64
CA LEU A 365 1.50 -18.71 8.28
C LEU A 365 2.19 -18.10 9.49
N THR A 366 2.21 -16.79 9.58
CA THR A 366 2.69 -16.08 10.76
C THR A 366 1.62 -15.13 11.25
N LEU A 367 1.33 -15.16 12.55
CA LEU A 367 0.39 -14.28 13.23
C LEU A 367 1.16 -13.36 14.17
N TRP A 368 0.72 -12.12 14.27
CA TRP A 368 1.21 -11.16 15.26
C TRP A 368 0.07 -10.71 16.16
N GLY A 369 0.43 -10.36 17.39
CA GLY A 369 -0.51 -9.89 18.39
C GLY A 369 0.12 -9.79 19.78
N ASN A 370 -0.71 -9.92 20.80
CA ASN A 370 -0.32 -9.92 22.22
C ASN A 370 -1.01 -11.03 23.01
#